data_15bfb93a2dfa755da4722a148bb57ffd
#
_entry.id   15bfb93a2dfa755da4722a148bb57ffd
#
_cell.length_a   1.000
_cell.length_b   1.000
_cell.length_c   1.000
_cell.angle_alpha   90.00
_cell.angle_beta   90.00
_cell.angle_gamma   90.00
#
_symmetry.space_group_name_H-M   'P 1'
#
loop_
_entity.id
_entity.type
_entity.pdbx_description
1 polymer ?
#
loop_
_entity_poly.entity_id
_entity_poly.type
_entity_poly.pdbx_seq_one_letter_code
_entity_poly.pdbx_strand_id
1 'polypeptide(L)'
;MKLRKIKSSAIALTLVVVFSKLIGMCRDVVLANYFGTSNISDAYLTASTVPTLLFYFIGHALSTAFLPMYNKVKNDQSKESADQYANNLMTISLLLCTVFVLILVIIPSVVVRLFAPGFDVSTAALAASFIRISAVSLYAMTVISIWTGYLQSVSNFIIPAFISVPRNVMIMLSIVLAAKVHIMLLGVGILLAYASEMVLLFPFVRRSGYRTRLRVDWQSPELKETLYVVLPILLGTSIGQINKIIDKSLASTVTEGAVSAMSYASVINNAVQEVLVTSLITILFANCSRWVAEGKHKEVKEKLLGTTSTLVSILFPASVGVILLSRQVVVCMLARGSFDETSVQMTTAALCCYTVGLSFLALRDTFVKVFYAYKMTGIATKTSIATIAISIAMKFLLSKPLGIYGLALATSFSAIIHCITLYILLRKKIGALGTKKLLSIIVRVAISTVFMAGGVLGTLYFTADAPEIIRLVAGVGAGMVVYALFAFIFKIPLAQQVCSIIKKKNRNHE
;
A
#
# COMPACT_ATOMS: atom_id res chain seq x y z
N MET A 1 29.00 -3.13 20.76
CA MET A 1 28.48 -1.78 20.50
C MET A 1 27.80 -1.60 19.13
N LYS A 2 28.36 -2.11 18.00
CA LYS A 2 27.73 -2.05 16.67
C LYS A 2 26.32 -2.67 16.56
N LEU A 3 26.08 -3.87 17.12
CA LEU A 3 24.78 -4.55 17.09
C LEU A 3 23.67 -3.80 17.84
N ARG A 4 23.98 -3.10 18.93
CA ARG A 4 23.04 -2.29 19.70
C ARG A 4 22.65 -1.01 18.93
N LYS A 5 23.59 -0.38 18.23
CA LYS A 5 23.32 0.77 17.33
C LYS A 5 22.44 0.37 16.13
N ILE A 6 22.70 -0.79 15.52
CA ILE A 6 21.90 -1.29 14.38
C ILE A 6 20.46 -1.60 14.82
N LYS A 7 20.26 -2.26 15.97
CA LYS A 7 18.92 -2.50 16.52
C LYS A 7 18.17 -1.20 16.84
N SER A 8 18.86 -0.22 17.44
CA SER A 8 18.28 1.09 17.74
C SER A 8 17.86 1.84 16.46
N SER A 9 18.67 1.81 15.42
CA SER A 9 18.34 2.45 14.12
C SER A 9 17.16 1.76 13.41
N ALA A 10 17.07 0.43 13.47
CA ALA A 10 15.96 -0.31 12.87
C ALA A 10 14.63 -0.02 13.59
N ILE A 11 14.64 0.03 14.92
CA ILE A 11 13.46 0.40 15.72
C ILE A 11 13.03 1.83 15.40
N ALA A 12 13.97 2.78 15.37
CA ALA A 12 13.68 4.17 15.05
C ALA A 12 13.06 4.30 13.63
N LEU A 13 13.61 3.59 12.65
CA LEU A 13 13.07 3.57 11.29
C LEU A 13 11.62 3.03 11.27
N THR A 14 11.37 1.94 11.97
CA THR A 14 10.01 1.35 12.06
C THR A 14 9.02 2.33 12.70
N LEU A 15 9.41 2.99 13.79
CA LEU A 15 8.57 3.98 14.46
C LEU A 15 8.25 5.17 13.55
N VAL A 16 9.24 5.67 12.81
CA VAL A 16 9.06 6.77 11.84
C VAL A 16 8.09 6.35 10.74
N VAL A 17 8.23 5.14 10.19
CA VAL A 17 7.32 4.63 9.14
C VAL A 17 5.90 4.50 9.66
N VAL A 18 5.69 3.93 10.86
CA VAL A 18 4.36 3.81 11.47
C VAL A 18 3.74 5.19 11.73
N PHE A 19 4.51 6.11 12.31
CA PHE A 19 4.07 7.48 12.56
C PHE A 19 3.67 8.21 11.28
N SER A 20 4.48 8.08 10.23
CA SER A 20 4.20 8.65 8.91
C SER A 20 2.89 8.13 8.31
N LYS A 21 2.58 6.85 8.50
CA LYS A 21 1.33 6.25 8.04
C LYS A 21 0.12 6.73 8.82
N LEU A 22 0.24 6.87 10.15
CA LEU A 22 -0.83 7.42 10.98
C LEU A 22 -1.18 8.85 10.55
N ILE A 23 -0.19 9.69 10.26
CA ILE A 23 -0.43 11.04 9.73
C ILE A 23 -1.12 10.98 8.35
N GLY A 24 -0.75 10.02 7.50
CA GLY A 24 -1.46 9.78 6.23
C GLY A 24 -2.93 9.43 6.43
N MET A 25 -3.25 8.60 7.42
CA MET A 25 -4.66 8.29 7.78
C MET A 25 -5.39 9.53 8.32
N CYS A 26 -4.74 10.33 9.17
CA CYS A 26 -5.32 11.60 9.64
C CYS A 26 -5.65 12.54 8.48
N ARG A 27 -4.80 12.61 7.45
CA ARG A 27 -5.09 13.38 6.24
C ARG A 27 -6.39 12.94 5.56
N ASP A 28 -6.61 11.62 5.43
CA ASP A 28 -7.80 11.08 4.78
C ASP A 28 -9.06 11.34 5.64
N VAL A 29 -8.93 11.30 6.97
CA VAL A 29 -10.00 11.72 7.90
C VAL A 29 -10.32 13.21 7.74
N VAL A 30 -9.32 14.07 7.60
CA VAL A 30 -9.53 15.51 7.38
C VAL A 30 -10.22 15.75 6.04
N LEU A 31 -9.82 15.04 4.97
CA LEU A 31 -10.49 15.14 3.67
C LEU A 31 -11.96 14.71 3.76
N ALA A 32 -12.23 13.58 4.41
CA ALA A 32 -13.57 13.05 4.62
C ALA A 32 -14.43 14.03 5.43
N ASN A 33 -13.88 14.66 6.47
CA ASN A 33 -14.60 15.62 7.31
C ASN A 33 -15.04 16.88 6.55
N TYR A 34 -14.19 17.41 5.67
CA TYR A 34 -14.51 18.67 4.97
C TYR A 34 -15.27 18.46 3.65
N PHE A 35 -15.06 17.34 2.97
CA PHE A 35 -15.59 17.12 1.62
C PHE A 35 -16.35 15.80 1.43
N GLY A 36 -16.41 14.92 2.44
CA GLY A 36 -17.17 13.66 2.38
C GLY A 36 -16.81 12.79 1.18
N THR A 37 -17.82 12.13 0.60
CA THR A 37 -17.77 11.43 -0.69
C THR A 37 -18.48 12.27 -1.76
N SER A 38 -17.96 13.45 -2.07
CA SER A 38 -18.50 14.40 -3.05
C SER A 38 -17.70 14.38 -4.34
N ASN A 39 -18.24 15.04 -5.36
CA ASN A 39 -17.55 15.35 -6.63
C ASN A 39 -16.21 16.06 -6.42
N ILE A 40 -16.10 16.89 -5.38
CA ILE A 40 -14.86 17.58 -5.03
C ILE A 40 -13.80 16.57 -4.56
N SER A 41 -14.18 15.65 -3.67
CA SER A 41 -13.30 14.57 -3.20
C SER A 41 -12.88 13.66 -4.33
N ASP A 42 -13.81 13.28 -5.21
CA ASP A 42 -13.54 12.43 -6.38
C ASP A 42 -12.58 13.13 -7.36
N ALA A 43 -12.81 14.39 -7.67
CA ALA A 43 -11.93 15.21 -8.51
C ALA A 43 -10.51 15.33 -7.90
N TYR A 44 -10.43 15.64 -6.60
CA TYR A 44 -9.16 15.78 -5.89
C TYR A 44 -8.37 14.46 -5.82
N LEU A 45 -9.01 13.36 -5.44
CA LEU A 45 -8.36 12.05 -5.35
C LEU A 45 -7.93 11.52 -6.73
N THR A 46 -8.67 11.84 -7.77
CA THR A 46 -8.25 11.57 -9.16
C THR A 46 -7.06 12.41 -9.55
N ALA A 47 -7.12 13.72 -9.33
CA ALA A 47 -6.06 14.66 -9.68
C ALA A 47 -4.75 14.38 -8.90
N SER A 48 -4.81 14.00 -7.63
CA SER A 48 -3.63 13.63 -6.84
C SER A 48 -2.98 12.33 -7.30
N THR A 49 -3.77 11.43 -7.88
CA THR A 49 -3.31 10.12 -8.36
C THR A 49 -2.59 10.22 -9.69
N VAL A 50 -3.03 11.10 -10.60
CA VAL A 50 -2.48 11.20 -11.97
C VAL A 50 -0.97 11.49 -11.97
N PRO A 51 -0.45 12.56 -11.36
CA PRO A 51 0.99 12.81 -11.32
C PRO A 51 1.75 11.65 -10.62
N THR A 52 1.20 11.10 -9.54
CA THR A 52 1.82 10.00 -8.81
C THR A 52 1.97 8.75 -9.68
N LEU A 53 0.96 8.39 -10.46
CA LEU A 53 1.01 7.24 -11.37
C LEU A 53 1.98 7.48 -12.53
N LEU A 54 1.98 8.67 -13.13
CA LEU A 54 2.93 9.00 -14.18
C LEU A 54 4.36 8.99 -13.67
N PHE A 55 4.59 9.54 -12.48
CA PHE A 55 5.89 9.47 -11.84
C PHE A 55 6.31 8.02 -11.53
N TYR A 56 5.36 7.15 -11.17
CA TYR A 56 5.67 5.75 -10.89
C TYR A 56 6.29 5.04 -12.11
N PHE A 57 5.81 5.35 -13.31
CA PHE A 57 6.39 4.82 -14.54
C PHE A 57 7.84 5.26 -14.78
N ILE A 58 8.24 6.42 -14.27
CA ILE A 58 9.59 6.96 -14.47
C ILE A 58 10.44 6.78 -13.19
N GLY A 59 9.98 7.35 -12.11
CA GLY A 59 10.76 7.55 -10.91
C GLY A 59 10.97 6.31 -10.07
N HIS A 60 9.99 5.38 -10.01
CA HIS A 60 10.13 4.18 -9.19
C HIS A 60 11.19 3.23 -9.76
N ALA A 61 11.22 3.05 -11.06
CA ALA A 61 12.23 2.21 -11.70
C ALA A 61 13.61 2.85 -11.61
N LEU A 62 13.68 4.18 -11.81
CA LEU A 62 14.93 4.94 -11.64
C LEU A 62 15.45 4.86 -10.21
N SER A 63 14.60 5.06 -9.19
CA SER A 63 15.02 4.93 -7.77
C SER A 63 15.55 3.54 -7.45
N THR A 64 14.96 2.50 -8.02
CA THR A 64 15.37 1.11 -7.78
C THR A 64 16.76 0.83 -8.38
N ALA A 65 17.03 1.34 -9.57
CA ALA A 65 18.32 1.18 -10.24
C ALA A 65 19.39 2.18 -9.77
N PHE A 66 18.98 3.35 -9.25
CA PHE A 66 19.88 4.43 -8.86
C PHE A 66 20.89 4.00 -7.79
N LEU A 67 20.42 3.46 -6.67
CA LEU A 67 21.28 3.16 -5.52
C LEU A 67 22.39 2.13 -5.83
N PRO A 68 22.10 0.99 -6.49
CA PRO A 68 23.13 0.05 -6.90
C PRO A 68 24.14 0.67 -7.87
N MET A 69 23.65 1.43 -8.88
CA MET A 69 24.52 2.04 -9.88
C MET A 69 25.37 3.17 -9.29
N TYR A 70 24.79 4.04 -8.46
CA TYR A 70 25.54 5.08 -7.77
C TYR A 70 26.70 4.49 -6.94
N ASN A 71 26.42 3.42 -6.17
CA ASN A 71 27.44 2.75 -5.37
C ASN A 71 28.50 2.05 -6.25
N LYS A 72 28.09 1.47 -7.39
CA LYS A 72 29.02 0.88 -8.36
C LYS A 72 29.99 1.95 -8.89
N VAL A 73 29.48 3.04 -9.44
CA VAL A 73 30.29 4.13 -9.98
C VAL A 73 31.21 4.74 -8.89
N LYS A 74 30.69 4.92 -7.68
CA LYS A 74 31.47 5.42 -6.55
C LYS A 74 32.62 4.50 -6.17
N ASN A 75 32.46 3.20 -6.23
CA ASN A 75 33.48 2.22 -5.87
C ASN A 75 34.48 1.99 -7.02
N ASP A 76 34.00 1.96 -8.26
CA ASP A 76 34.83 1.65 -9.44
C ASP A 76 35.66 2.86 -9.92
N GLN A 77 35.11 4.07 -9.70
CA GLN A 77 35.72 5.30 -10.19
C GLN A 77 36.02 6.27 -9.03
N SER A 78 35.03 7.14 -8.70
CA SER A 78 35.16 8.12 -7.62
C SER A 78 33.79 8.61 -7.14
N LYS A 79 33.78 9.33 -6.00
CA LYS A 79 32.56 10.02 -5.52
C LYS A 79 32.11 11.09 -6.51
N GLU A 80 33.04 11.82 -7.11
CA GLU A 80 32.80 12.89 -8.07
C GLU A 80 32.11 12.34 -9.32
N SER A 81 32.57 11.21 -9.85
CA SER A 81 31.94 10.52 -10.98
C SER A 81 30.52 10.05 -10.64
N ALA A 82 30.31 9.49 -9.44
CA ALA A 82 29.00 9.09 -8.97
C ALA A 82 28.03 10.29 -8.82
N ASP A 83 28.51 11.42 -8.30
CA ASP A 83 27.73 12.66 -8.20
C ASP A 83 27.41 13.22 -9.60
N GLN A 84 28.33 13.11 -10.56
CA GLN A 84 28.06 13.48 -11.95
C GLN A 84 27.01 12.57 -12.60
N TYR A 85 27.09 11.26 -12.38
CA TYR A 85 26.08 10.31 -12.81
C TYR A 85 24.69 10.66 -12.21
N ALA A 86 24.62 10.94 -10.91
CA ALA A 86 23.39 11.32 -10.24
C ALA A 86 22.78 12.61 -10.82
N ASN A 87 23.61 13.61 -11.08
CA ASN A 87 23.21 14.88 -11.70
C ASN A 87 22.71 14.70 -13.15
N ASN A 88 23.40 13.86 -13.94
CA ASN A 88 23.01 13.52 -15.30
C ASN A 88 21.66 12.80 -15.32
N LEU A 89 21.48 11.76 -14.51
CA LEU A 89 20.25 11.00 -14.41
C LEU A 89 19.08 11.90 -13.95
N MET A 90 19.30 12.76 -12.96
CA MET A 90 18.32 13.71 -12.49
C MET A 90 17.89 14.68 -13.60
N THR A 91 18.82 15.28 -14.33
CA THR A 91 18.52 16.25 -15.38
C THR A 91 17.75 15.61 -16.53
N ILE A 92 18.17 14.43 -16.98
CA ILE A 92 17.46 13.68 -18.03
C ILE A 92 16.04 13.29 -17.57
N SER A 93 15.89 12.87 -16.30
CA SER A 93 14.58 12.57 -15.74
C SER A 93 13.69 13.82 -15.66
N LEU A 94 14.23 14.99 -15.32
CA LEU A 94 13.51 16.27 -15.33
C LEU A 94 13.06 16.65 -16.76
N LEU A 95 13.92 16.46 -17.76
CA LEU A 95 13.55 16.68 -19.16
C LEU A 95 12.40 15.77 -19.61
N LEU A 96 12.47 14.49 -19.22
CA LEU A 96 11.37 13.56 -19.51
C LEU A 96 10.09 13.94 -18.76
N CYS A 97 10.19 14.36 -17.50
CA CYS A 97 9.03 14.89 -16.76
C CYS A 97 8.44 16.13 -17.42
N THR A 98 9.24 16.97 -18.10
CA THR A 98 8.71 18.13 -18.82
C THR A 98 7.70 17.73 -19.89
N VAL A 99 7.93 16.63 -20.59
CA VAL A 99 6.98 16.09 -21.58
C VAL A 99 5.63 15.75 -20.91
N PHE A 100 5.67 15.06 -19.76
CA PHE A 100 4.45 14.72 -19.01
C PHE A 100 3.76 15.96 -18.44
N VAL A 101 4.53 16.90 -17.89
CA VAL A 101 3.97 18.17 -17.39
C VAL A 101 3.26 18.92 -18.52
N LEU A 102 3.86 19.01 -19.69
CA LEU A 102 3.24 19.66 -20.85
C LEU A 102 1.94 18.95 -21.25
N ILE A 103 1.91 17.63 -21.30
CA ILE A 103 0.69 16.85 -21.57
C ILE A 103 -0.38 17.18 -20.53
N LEU A 104 -0.06 17.16 -19.22
CA LEU A 104 -1.01 17.44 -18.16
C LEU A 104 -1.51 18.88 -18.13
N VAL A 105 -0.70 19.84 -18.58
CA VAL A 105 -1.07 21.27 -18.64
C VAL A 105 -1.88 21.58 -19.87
N ILE A 106 -1.51 21.05 -21.05
CA ILE A 106 -2.14 21.37 -22.33
C ILE A 106 -3.45 20.62 -22.52
N ILE A 107 -3.48 19.31 -22.21
CA ILE A 107 -4.64 18.43 -22.46
C ILE A 107 -5.16 17.72 -21.20
N PRO A 108 -5.33 18.40 -20.05
CA PRO A 108 -5.75 17.75 -18.80
C PRO A 108 -7.12 17.09 -18.94
N SER A 109 -8.03 17.63 -19.74
CA SER A 109 -9.37 17.06 -19.95
C SER A 109 -9.34 15.68 -20.60
N VAL A 110 -8.39 15.43 -21.52
CA VAL A 110 -8.21 14.10 -22.12
C VAL A 110 -7.71 13.12 -21.06
N VAL A 111 -6.79 13.57 -20.20
CA VAL A 111 -6.28 12.74 -19.10
C VAL A 111 -7.39 12.43 -18.11
N VAL A 112 -8.23 13.40 -17.73
CA VAL A 112 -9.38 13.15 -16.86
C VAL A 112 -10.32 12.12 -17.48
N ARG A 113 -10.65 12.23 -18.76
CA ARG A 113 -11.52 11.25 -19.45
C ARG A 113 -10.94 9.83 -19.45
N LEU A 114 -9.62 9.70 -19.49
CA LEU A 114 -8.95 8.40 -19.39
C LEU A 114 -9.04 7.81 -17.98
N PHE A 115 -8.89 8.66 -16.95
CA PHE A 115 -8.83 8.22 -15.54
C PHE A 115 -10.20 8.16 -14.86
N ALA A 116 -11.14 8.96 -15.32
CA ALA A 116 -12.48 9.08 -14.75
C ALA A 116 -13.52 9.46 -15.85
N PRO A 117 -13.81 8.56 -16.80
CA PRO A 117 -14.73 8.81 -17.91
C PRO A 117 -16.17 9.07 -17.47
N GLY A 118 -16.55 8.68 -16.26
CA GLY A 118 -17.91 8.86 -15.73
C GLY A 118 -18.14 10.19 -15.01
N PHE A 119 -17.13 11.06 -14.91
CA PHE A 119 -17.33 12.37 -14.30
C PHE A 119 -18.23 13.25 -15.18
N ASP A 120 -19.15 13.97 -14.55
CA ASP A 120 -19.91 15.04 -15.17
C ASP A 120 -18.98 16.19 -15.61
N VAL A 121 -19.51 17.10 -16.43
CA VAL A 121 -18.69 18.18 -17.02
C VAL A 121 -18.06 19.06 -15.95
N SER A 122 -18.76 19.35 -14.86
CA SER A 122 -18.27 20.21 -13.78
C SER A 122 -17.16 19.55 -12.97
N THR A 123 -17.33 18.29 -12.58
CA THR A 123 -16.33 17.49 -11.86
C THR A 123 -15.08 17.23 -12.71
N ALA A 124 -15.28 16.96 -14.01
CA ALA A 124 -14.16 16.78 -14.94
C ALA A 124 -13.36 18.07 -15.13
N ALA A 125 -14.02 19.25 -15.23
CA ALA A 125 -13.35 20.53 -15.32
C ALA A 125 -12.57 20.87 -14.04
N LEU A 126 -13.14 20.56 -12.87
CA LEU A 126 -12.49 20.74 -11.57
C LEU A 126 -11.25 19.83 -11.46
N ALA A 127 -11.38 18.55 -11.78
CA ALA A 127 -10.27 17.61 -11.80
C ALA A 127 -9.16 18.03 -12.78
N ALA A 128 -9.53 18.51 -13.97
CA ALA A 128 -8.58 19.02 -14.96
C ALA A 128 -7.81 20.25 -14.43
N SER A 129 -8.48 21.15 -13.70
CA SER A 129 -7.84 22.30 -13.06
C SER A 129 -6.85 21.87 -11.97
N PHE A 130 -7.23 20.93 -11.12
CA PHE A 130 -6.33 20.37 -10.11
C PHE A 130 -5.13 19.65 -10.74
N ILE A 131 -5.34 18.86 -11.81
CA ILE A 131 -4.26 18.19 -12.54
C ILE A 131 -3.29 19.20 -13.13
N ARG A 132 -3.80 20.28 -13.75
CA ARG A 132 -2.96 21.32 -14.34
C ARG A 132 -2.02 21.95 -13.32
N ILE A 133 -2.53 22.27 -12.12
CA ILE A 133 -1.74 22.84 -11.03
C ILE A 133 -0.76 21.81 -10.46
N SER A 134 -1.24 20.59 -10.17
CA SER A 134 -0.44 19.55 -9.56
C SER A 134 0.61 18.93 -10.50
N ALA A 135 0.49 19.11 -11.81
CA ALA A 135 1.46 18.58 -12.79
C ALA A 135 2.90 18.98 -12.49
N VAL A 136 3.11 20.21 -12.01
CA VAL A 136 4.45 20.73 -11.65
C VAL A 136 5.11 19.92 -10.52
N SER A 137 4.33 19.22 -9.71
CA SER A 137 4.87 18.37 -8.65
C SER A 137 5.73 17.20 -9.17
N LEU A 138 5.61 16.83 -10.45
CA LEU A 138 6.47 15.81 -11.10
C LEU A 138 7.96 16.17 -11.01
N TYR A 139 8.31 17.45 -11.12
CA TYR A 139 9.69 17.90 -10.96
C TYR A 139 10.18 17.68 -9.53
N ALA A 140 9.36 18.03 -8.54
CA ALA A 140 9.70 17.82 -7.14
C ALA A 140 9.85 16.32 -6.83
N MET A 141 8.93 15.47 -7.30
CA MET A 141 9.01 14.01 -7.13
C MET A 141 10.31 13.44 -7.69
N THR A 142 10.75 13.93 -8.87
CA THR A 142 11.99 13.48 -9.50
C THR A 142 13.22 13.83 -8.66
N VAL A 143 13.31 15.06 -8.17
CA VAL A 143 14.40 15.50 -7.31
C VAL A 143 14.40 14.72 -5.99
N ILE A 144 13.25 14.55 -5.35
CA ILE A 144 13.07 13.79 -4.11
C ILE A 144 13.55 12.35 -4.28
N SER A 145 13.23 11.72 -5.41
CA SER A 145 13.64 10.34 -5.71
C SER A 145 15.17 10.18 -5.71
N ILE A 146 15.89 11.06 -6.43
CA ILE A 146 17.36 11.03 -6.52
C ILE A 146 17.99 11.39 -5.18
N TRP A 147 17.51 12.44 -4.50
CA TRP A 147 18.02 12.85 -3.19
C TRP A 147 17.81 11.77 -2.11
N THR A 148 16.67 11.10 -2.15
CA THR A 148 16.38 9.96 -1.26
C THR A 148 17.37 8.81 -1.50
N GLY A 149 17.58 8.43 -2.76
CA GLY A 149 18.57 7.41 -3.12
C GLY A 149 19.99 7.80 -2.72
N TYR A 150 20.37 9.08 -2.90
CA TYR A 150 21.66 9.58 -2.45
C TYR A 150 21.82 9.49 -0.94
N LEU A 151 20.83 9.93 -0.14
CA LEU A 151 20.89 9.83 1.32
C LEU A 151 20.99 8.38 1.79
N GLN A 152 20.31 7.46 1.11
CA GLN A 152 20.42 6.01 1.39
C GLN A 152 21.83 5.49 1.08
N SER A 153 22.50 5.99 0.04
CA SER A 153 23.88 5.59 -0.30
C SER A 153 24.91 6.00 0.75
N VAL A 154 24.60 7.04 1.53
CA VAL A 154 25.39 7.45 2.70
C VAL A 154 24.83 6.93 4.03
N SER A 155 24.03 5.86 3.96
CA SER A 155 23.44 5.16 5.13
C SER A 155 22.48 6.01 5.97
N ASN A 156 21.91 7.07 5.43
CA ASN A 156 20.87 7.85 6.06
C ASN A 156 19.49 7.38 5.57
N PHE A 157 18.83 6.51 6.34
CA PHE A 157 17.50 5.95 6.00
C PHE A 157 16.35 6.65 6.75
N ILE A 158 16.65 7.36 7.84
CA ILE A 158 15.63 7.96 8.72
C ILE A 158 14.98 9.16 8.04
N ILE A 159 15.79 10.08 7.49
CA ILE A 159 15.27 11.28 6.83
C ILE A 159 14.37 10.93 5.62
N PRO A 160 14.80 10.04 4.70
CA PRO A 160 13.93 9.52 3.64
C PRO A 160 12.62 8.89 4.14
N ALA A 161 12.63 8.21 5.27
CA ALA A 161 11.40 7.64 5.85
C ALA A 161 10.44 8.70 6.42
N PHE A 162 10.97 9.86 6.83
CA PHE A 162 10.21 10.94 7.45
C PHE A 162 9.56 11.90 6.43
N ILE A 163 9.93 11.86 5.15
CA ILE A 163 9.47 12.83 4.12
C ILE A 163 7.95 12.89 3.96
N SER A 164 7.25 11.78 4.19
CA SER A 164 5.79 11.77 4.07
C SER A 164 5.06 12.57 5.17
N VAL A 165 5.75 12.93 6.26
CA VAL A 165 5.16 13.73 7.36
C VAL A 165 4.88 15.16 6.89
N PRO A 166 5.86 15.97 6.44
CA PRO A 166 5.58 17.32 5.96
C PRO A 166 4.60 17.33 4.78
N ARG A 167 4.68 16.35 3.87
CA ARG A 167 3.72 16.21 2.78
C ARG A 167 2.29 16.09 3.29
N ASN A 168 2.01 15.17 4.20
CA ASN A 168 0.65 14.98 4.71
C ASN A 168 0.17 16.17 5.53
N VAL A 169 1.05 16.83 6.29
CA VAL A 169 0.71 18.07 7.02
C VAL A 169 0.33 19.18 6.06
N MET A 170 1.10 19.40 4.98
CA MET A 170 0.77 20.41 3.97
C MET A 170 -0.54 20.11 3.24
N ILE A 171 -0.82 18.85 2.95
CA ILE A 171 -2.11 18.44 2.38
C ILE A 171 -3.25 18.74 3.36
N MET A 172 -3.12 18.38 4.64
CA MET A 172 -4.16 18.68 5.64
C MET A 172 -4.43 20.19 5.75
N LEU A 173 -3.37 21.00 5.77
CA LEU A 173 -3.51 22.46 5.77
C LEU A 173 -4.22 22.96 4.51
N SER A 174 -3.88 22.43 3.33
CA SER A 174 -4.53 22.83 2.09
C SER A 174 -6.00 22.43 2.03
N ILE A 175 -6.38 21.26 2.60
CA ILE A 175 -7.78 20.83 2.70
C ILE A 175 -8.59 21.80 3.57
N VAL A 176 -8.06 22.16 4.75
CA VAL A 176 -8.71 23.11 5.65
C VAL A 176 -8.85 24.48 5.02
N LEU A 177 -7.80 24.96 4.35
CA LEU A 177 -7.83 26.26 3.66
C LEU A 177 -8.77 26.24 2.44
N ALA A 178 -8.79 25.11 1.72
CA ALA A 178 -9.68 24.95 0.56
C ALA A 178 -11.17 25.02 0.95
N ALA A 179 -11.51 24.44 2.08
CA ALA A 179 -12.89 24.49 2.60
C ALA A 179 -13.32 25.88 3.08
N LYS A 180 -12.36 26.73 3.49
CA LYS A 180 -12.67 28.06 4.07
C LYS A 180 -12.47 29.22 3.10
N VAL A 181 -11.57 29.08 2.11
CA VAL A 181 -11.14 30.21 1.26
C VAL A 181 -11.49 29.95 -0.20
N HIS A 182 -10.86 28.97 -0.83
CA HIS A 182 -11.07 28.69 -2.24
C HIS A 182 -10.66 27.25 -2.62
N ILE A 183 -11.52 26.56 -3.35
CA ILE A 183 -11.38 25.14 -3.67
C ILE A 183 -10.08 24.80 -4.43
N MET A 184 -9.53 25.72 -5.24
CA MET A 184 -8.30 25.50 -5.99
C MET A 184 -7.07 25.30 -5.11
N LEU A 185 -7.14 25.64 -3.81
CA LEU A 185 -6.10 25.36 -2.84
C LEU A 185 -5.86 23.85 -2.64
N LEU A 186 -6.82 22.97 -3.00
CA LEU A 186 -6.58 21.53 -3.06
C LEU A 186 -5.51 21.17 -4.09
N GLY A 187 -5.58 21.73 -5.29
CA GLY A 187 -4.57 21.51 -6.33
C GLY A 187 -3.20 22.11 -5.97
N VAL A 188 -3.19 23.34 -5.45
CA VAL A 188 -1.98 24.00 -4.94
C VAL A 188 -1.36 23.21 -3.79
N GLY A 189 -2.21 22.65 -2.92
CA GLY A 189 -1.77 21.82 -1.80
C GLY A 189 -0.99 20.58 -2.21
N ILE A 190 -1.36 19.94 -3.33
CA ILE A 190 -0.58 18.81 -3.87
C ILE A 190 0.83 19.28 -4.26
N LEU A 191 0.95 20.42 -4.93
CA LEU A 191 2.24 20.98 -5.32
C LEU A 191 3.09 21.33 -4.09
N LEU A 192 2.52 22.08 -3.14
CA LEU A 192 3.21 22.49 -1.92
C LEU A 192 3.62 21.30 -1.03
N ALA A 193 2.83 20.23 -1.05
CA ALA A 193 3.14 19.01 -0.32
C ALA A 193 4.46 18.38 -0.79
N TYR A 194 4.67 18.24 -2.10
CA TYR A 194 5.94 17.74 -2.63
C TYR A 194 7.07 18.77 -2.49
N ALA A 195 6.78 20.06 -2.61
CA ALA A 195 7.77 21.10 -2.32
C ALA A 195 8.26 21.03 -0.87
N SER A 196 7.38 20.74 0.10
CA SER A 196 7.77 20.59 1.51
C SER A 196 8.71 19.40 1.76
N GLU A 197 8.56 18.31 1.01
CA GLU A 197 9.50 17.18 1.04
C GLU A 197 10.91 17.61 0.54
N MET A 198 10.97 18.37 -0.55
CA MET A 198 12.22 18.90 -1.06
C MET A 198 12.89 19.82 -0.04
N VAL A 199 12.14 20.72 0.58
CA VAL A 199 12.64 21.63 1.61
C VAL A 199 13.22 20.86 2.80
N LEU A 200 12.55 19.78 3.23
CA LEU A 200 13.05 18.91 4.28
C LEU A 200 14.38 18.23 3.88
N LEU A 201 14.46 17.66 2.67
CA LEU A 201 15.64 16.90 2.22
C LEU A 201 16.85 17.78 1.95
N PHE A 202 16.65 18.98 1.45
CA PHE A 202 17.71 19.88 0.97
C PHE A 202 18.88 20.08 1.94
N PRO A 203 18.68 20.43 3.23
CA PRO A 203 19.78 20.65 4.17
C PRO A 203 20.59 19.37 4.43
N PHE A 204 19.94 18.21 4.46
CA PHE A 204 20.60 16.92 4.69
C PHE A 204 21.42 16.47 3.49
N VAL A 205 20.91 16.67 2.29
CA VAL A 205 21.61 16.39 1.04
C VAL A 205 22.85 17.27 0.91
N ARG A 206 22.72 18.58 1.16
CA ARG A 206 23.87 19.51 1.14
C ARG A 206 24.93 19.19 2.20
N ARG A 207 24.49 18.89 3.43
CA ARG A 207 25.43 18.50 4.53
C ARG A 207 26.17 17.20 4.22
N SER A 208 25.56 16.30 3.46
CA SER A 208 26.21 15.05 3.01
C SER A 208 27.19 15.25 1.85
N GLY A 209 27.33 16.49 1.37
CA GLY A 209 28.33 16.88 0.36
C GLY A 209 27.86 16.71 -1.09
N TYR A 210 26.58 16.44 -1.34
CA TYR A 210 26.03 16.41 -2.70
C TYR A 210 25.68 17.82 -3.17
N ARG A 211 26.12 18.14 -4.39
CA ARG A 211 25.79 19.39 -5.06
C ARG A 211 24.99 19.10 -6.32
N THR A 212 23.74 19.48 -6.30
CA THR A 212 22.86 19.40 -7.47
C THR A 212 23.37 20.36 -8.56
N ARG A 213 23.68 19.81 -9.73
CA ARG A 213 24.06 20.55 -10.94
C ARG A 213 23.31 19.99 -12.14
N LEU A 214 22.88 20.85 -13.02
CA LEU A 214 22.31 20.42 -14.30
C LEU A 214 23.44 19.88 -15.18
N ARG A 215 23.30 18.65 -15.65
CA ARG A 215 24.23 18.00 -16.56
C ARG A 215 23.43 17.11 -17.52
N VAL A 216 23.72 17.23 -18.80
CA VAL A 216 23.14 16.40 -19.84
C VAL A 216 24.24 15.67 -20.58
N ASP A 217 24.28 14.36 -20.42
CA ASP A 217 25.18 13.48 -21.15
C ASP A 217 24.41 12.21 -21.53
N TRP A 218 23.88 12.20 -22.75
CA TRP A 218 23.13 11.06 -23.30
C TRP A 218 24.02 9.87 -23.66
N GLN A 219 25.33 10.08 -23.79
CA GLN A 219 26.28 9.06 -24.21
C GLN A 219 26.90 8.32 -23.02
N SER A 220 26.70 8.80 -21.80
CA SER A 220 27.24 8.18 -20.58
C SER A 220 26.97 6.67 -20.54
N PRO A 221 28.01 5.83 -20.36
CA PRO A 221 27.87 4.39 -20.21
C PRO A 221 26.97 4.01 -19.02
N GLU A 222 27.11 4.73 -17.92
CA GLU A 222 26.35 4.52 -16.67
C GLU A 222 24.84 4.77 -16.89
N LEU A 223 24.51 5.78 -17.71
CA LEU A 223 23.12 6.06 -18.09
C LEU A 223 22.53 4.90 -18.90
N LYS A 224 23.26 4.42 -19.92
CA LYS A 224 22.84 3.32 -20.77
C LYS A 224 22.64 2.04 -19.96
N GLU A 225 23.55 1.72 -19.05
CA GLU A 225 23.45 0.57 -18.16
C GLU A 225 22.23 0.71 -17.23
N THR A 226 22.00 1.91 -16.69
CA THR A 226 20.81 2.20 -15.86
C THR A 226 19.53 1.98 -16.65
N LEU A 227 19.41 2.51 -17.86
CA LEU A 227 18.23 2.35 -18.71
C LEU A 227 17.97 0.88 -19.06
N TYR A 228 19.01 0.11 -19.33
CA TYR A 228 18.90 -1.32 -19.60
C TYR A 228 18.31 -2.09 -18.40
N VAL A 229 18.68 -1.73 -17.17
CA VAL A 229 18.13 -2.31 -15.93
C VAL A 229 16.72 -1.80 -15.64
N VAL A 230 16.47 -0.52 -15.90
CA VAL A 230 15.19 0.17 -15.60
C VAL A 230 14.05 -0.36 -16.49
N LEU A 231 14.31 -0.62 -17.77
CA LEU A 231 13.25 -0.98 -18.72
C LEU A 231 12.48 -2.27 -18.36
N PRO A 232 13.11 -3.38 -18.00
CA PRO A 232 12.40 -4.57 -17.50
C PRO A 232 11.62 -4.32 -16.19
N ILE A 233 12.17 -3.50 -15.28
CA ILE A 233 11.50 -3.13 -14.02
C ILE A 233 10.25 -2.30 -14.32
N LEU A 234 10.33 -1.35 -15.23
CA LEU A 234 9.19 -0.55 -15.71
C LEU A 234 8.07 -1.43 -16.20
N LEU A 235 8.36 -2.35 -17.12
CA LEU A 235 7.36 -3.24 -17.68
C LEU A 235 6.68 -4.09 -16.59
N GLY A 236 7.46 -4.63 -15.65
CA GLY A 236 6.93 -5.45 -14.56
C GLY A 236 6.04 -4.68 -13.58
N THR A 237 6.38 -3.44 -13.26
CA THR A 237 5.66 -2.62 -12.27
C THR A 237 4.48 -1.86 -12.87
N SER A 238 4.51 -1.55 -14.16
CA SER A 238 3.47 -0.80 -14.87
C SER A 238 2.10 -1.47 -14.85
N ILE A 239 2.08 -2.80 -14.91
CA ILE A 239 0.84 -3.58 -14.94
C ILE A 239 -0.03 -3.33 -13.69
N GLY A 240 0.59 -3.24 -12.52
CA GLY A 240 -0.11 -2.91 -11.28
C GLY A 240 -0.70 -1.50 -11.27
N GLN A 241 -0.03 -0.55 -11.94
CA GLN A 241 -0.53 0.82 -12.04
C GLN A 241 -1.70 0.94 -13.02
N ILE A 242 -1.67 0.20 -14.12
CA ILE A 242 -2.80 0.09 -15.07
C ILE A 242 -4.05 -0.40 -14.33
N ASN A 243 -3.93 -1.40 -13.47
CA ASN A 243 -5.07 -1.88 -12.67
C ASN A 243 -5.68 -0.75 -11.80
N LYS A 244 -4.86 0.10 -11.18
CA LYS A 244 -5.33 1.25 -10.38
C LYS A 244 -6.03 2.31 -11.24
N ILE A 245 -5.57 2.54 -12.47
CA ILE A 245 -6.25 3.43 -13.42
C ILE A 245 -7.63 2.89 -13.73
N ILE A 246 -7.74 1.62 -14.05
CA ILE A 246 -9.02 0.95 -14.35
C ILE A 246 -9.95 0.99 -13.13
N ASP A 247 -9.43 0.79 -11.91
CA ASP A 247 -10.23 0.91 -10.69
C ASP A 247 -10.91 2.28 -10.58
N LYS A 248 -10.15 3.36 -10.77
CA LYS A 248 -10.70 4.71 -10.71
C LYS A 248 -11.63 5.02 -11.88
N SER A 249 -11.24 4.59 -13.08
CA SER A 249 -12.04 4.78 -14.28
C SER A 249 -13.43 4.14 -14.12
N LEU A 250 -13.49 2.89 -13.68
CA LEU A 250 -14.77 2.21 -13.47
C LEU A 250 -15.52 2.77 -12.26
N ALA A 251 -14.84 3.14 -11.17
CA ALA A 251 -15.49 3.75 -10.01
C ALA A 251 -16.22 5.04 -10.39
N SER A 252 -15.59 5.88 -11.25
CA SER A 252 -16.21 7.13 -11.71
C SER A 252 -17.51 6.93 -12.50
N THR A 253 -17.71 5.75 -13.12
CA THR A 253 -18.91 5.45 -13.90
C THR A 253 -20.07 4.86 -13.08
N VAL A 254 -19.84 4.59 -11.79
CA VAL A 254 -20.84 3.94 -10.94
C VAL A 254 -21.79 4.97 -10.34
N THR A 255 -21.29 5.90 -9.57
CA THR A 255 -22.05 6.97 -8.92
C THR A 255 -21.12 8.07 -8.43
N GLU A 256 -21.68 9.23 -8.16
CA GLU A 256 -20.97 10.32 -7.48
C GLU A 256 -20.43 9.85 -6.12
N GLY A 257 -19.20 10.23 -5.79
CA GLY A 257 -18.55 9.83 -4.53
C GLY A 257 -18.00 8.40 -4.51
N ALA A 258 -18.17 7.61 -5.59
CA ALA A 258 -17.67 6.23 -5.60
C ALA A 258 -16.15 6.14 -5.57
N VAL A 259 -15.43 7.05 -6.22
CA VAL A 259 -13.96 7.09 -6.23
C VAL A 259 -13.43 7.36 -4.84
N SER A 260 -14.02 8.32 -4.12
CA SER A 260 -13.63 8.67 -2.74
C SER A 260 -14.02 7.58 -1.75
N ALA A 261 -15.24 7.04 -1.81
CA ALA A 261 -15.68 5.94 -0.95
C ALA A 261 -14.77 4.70 -1.06
N MET A 262 -14.46 4.28 -2.29
CA MET A 262 -13.53 3.18 -2.53
C MET A 262 -12.11 3.48 -2.06
N SER A 263 -11.65 4.74 -2.19
CA SER A 263 -10.34 5.16 -1.71
C SER A 263 -10.27 5.08 -0.18
N TYR A 264 -11.26 5.60 0.54
CA TYR A 264 -11.33 5.51 2.01
C TYR A 264 -11.40 4.07 2.50
N ALA A 265 -12.26 3.24 1.89
CA ALA A 265 -12.35 1.82 2.21
C ALA A 265 -11.01 1.08 1.99
N SER A 266 -10.32 1.39 0.88
CA SER A 266 -9.01 0.82 0.57
C SER A 266 -7.95 1.20 1.60
N VAL A 267 -7.93 2.46 2.07
CA VAL A 267 -6.99 2.92 3.11
C VAL A 267 -7.19 2.13 4.41
N ILE A 268 -8.44 1.96 4.85
CA ILE A 268 -8.76 1.18 6.06
C ILE A 268 -8.34 -0.28 5.89
N ASN A 269 -8.70 -0.90 4.77
CA ASN A 269 -8.36 -2.31 4.48
C ASN A 269 -6.85 -2.54 4.41
N ASN A 270 -6.10 -1.64 3.76
CA ASN A 270 -4.64 -1.71 3.65
C ASN A 270 -3.95 -1.51 5.01
N ALA A 271 -4.47 -0.65 5.89
CA ALA A 271 -3.92 -0.45 7.22
C ALA A 271 -3.93 -1.76 8.03
N VAL A 272 -5.03 -2.52 7.97
CA VAL A 272 -5.13 -3.84 8.63
C VAL A 272 -4.08 -4.82 8.07
N GLN A 273 -3.93 -4.86 6.73
CA GLN A 273 -2.97 -5.74 6.08
C GLN A 273 -1.52 -5.37 6.45
N GLU A 274 -1.16 -4.10 6.39
CA GLU A 274 0.22 -3.65 6.58
C GLU A 274 0.72 -3.88 8.01
N VAL A 275 -0.12 -3.61 9.00
CA VAL A 275 0.24 -3.80 10.42
C VAL A 275 0.48 -5.27 10.75
N LEU A 276 -0.39 -6.17 10.26
CA LEU A 276 -0.37 -7.57 10.65
C LEU A 276 0.56 -8.45 9.79
N VAL A 277 0.85 -8.06 8.57
CA VAL A 277 1.42 -8.95 7.55
C VAL A 277 2.87 -8.64 7.20
N THR A 278 3.22 -7.37 7.07
CA THR A 278 4.52 -6.96 6.49
C THR A 278 5.72 -7.51 7.24
N SER A 279 5.68 -7.50 8.58
CA SER A 279 6.77 -8.03 9.41
C SER A 279 6.97 -9.53 9.25
N LEU A 280 5.86 -10.29 9.26
CA LEU A 280 5.90 -11.75 9.12
C LEU A 280 6.45 -12.18 7.75
N ILE A 281 6.02 -11.51 6.69
CA ILE A 281 6.48 -11.78 5.32
C ILE A 281 7.96 -11.44 5.15
N THR A 282 8.43 -10.34 5.72
CA THR A 282 9.84 -9.93 5.64
C THR A 282 10.76 -10.95 6.31
N ILE A 283 10.40 -11.41 7.51
CA ILE A 283 11.14 -12.46 8.24
C ILE A 283 11.12 -13.78 7.46
N LEU A 284 9.97 -14.16 6.91
CA LEU A 284 9.85 -15.35 6.08
C LEU A 284 10.80 -15.28 4.88
N PHE A 285 10.77 -14.19 4.14
CA PHE A 285 11.57 -14.02 2.93
C PHE A 285 13.08 -14.12 3.23
N ALA A 286 13.56 -13.44 4.27
CA ALA A 286 14.96 -13.48 4.67
C ALA A 286 15.42 -14.92 5.04
N ASN A 287 14.60 -15.64 5.81
CA ASN A 287 14.91 -17.01 6.18
C ASN A 287 14.84 -17.96 4.96
N CYS A 288 13.79 -17.86 4.14
CA CYS A 288 13.66 -18.71 2.96
C CYS A 288 14.81 -18.49 1.97
N SER A 289 15.22 -17.23 1.71
CA SER A 289 16.33 -16.92 0.81
C SER A 289 17.64 -17.56 1.29
N ARG A 290 17.92 -17.51 2.60
CA ARG A 290 19.08 -18.15 3.19
C ARG A 290 19.02 -19.68 3.07
N TRP A 291 17.91 -20.30 3.46
CA TRP A 291 17.78 -21.76 3.45
C TRP A 291 17.74 -22.34 2.03
N VAL A 292 17.18 -21.62 1.07
CA VAL A 292 17.26 -22.03 -0.34
C VAL A 292 18.71 -22.03 -0.82
N ALA A 293 19.52 -20.99 -0.45
CA ALA A 293 20.93 -20.94 -0.79
C ALA A 293 21.75 -22.08 -0.11
N GLU A 294 21.33 -22.50 1.09
CA GLU A 294 21.94 -23.62 1.83
C GLU A 294 21.39 -25.01 1.42
N GLY A 295 20.45 -25.11 0.47
CA GLY A 295 19.81 -26.36 0.05
C GLY A 295 18.82 -26.97 1.06
N LYS A 296 18.44 -26.22 2.10
CA LYS A 296 17.55 -26.67 3.19
C LYS A 296 16.08 -26.50 2.83
N HIS A 297 15.61 -27.26 1.85
CA HIS A 297 14.23 -27.13 1.34
C HIS A 297 13.14 -27.59 2.33
N LYS A 298 13.47 -28.46 3.28
CA LYS A 298 12.54 -28.93 4.32
C LYS A 298 12.20 -27.80 5.28
N GLU A 299 13.19 -27.06 5.73
CA GLU A 299 13.06 -25.91 6.62
C GLU A 299 12.22 -24.80 5.98
N VAL A 300 12.40 -24.58 4.66
CA VAL A 300 11.58 -23.62 3.91
C VAL A 300 10.11 -24.03 3.96
N LYS A 301 9.78 -25.31 3.72
CA LYS A 301 8.39 -25.80 3.73
C LYS A 301 7.77 -25.71 5.12
N GLU A 302 8.50 -26.09 6.16
CA GLU A 302 8.05 -26.02 7.55
C GLU A 302 7.79 -24.57 7.98
N LYS A 303 8.70 -23.66 7.64
CA LYS A 303 8.54 -22.23 7.95
C LYS A 303 7.39 -21.60 7.16
N LEU A 304 7.24 -21.95 5.89
CA LEU A 304 6.13 -21.52 5.07
C LEU A 304 4.80 -21.98 5.65
N LEU A 305 4.68 -23.26 6.01
CA LEU A 305 3.48 -23.79 6.64
C LEU A 305 3.16 -23.07 7.96
N GLY A 306 4.19 -22.85 8.80
CA GLY A 306 4.04 -22.11 10.05
C GLY A 306 3.57 -20.68 9.83
N THR A 307 4.21 -19.93 8.93
CA THR A 307 3.84 -18.55 8.61
C THR A 307 2.43 -18.46 8.00
N THR A 308 2.11 -19.34 7.05
CA THR A 308 0.76 -19.42 6.45
C THR A 308 -0.30 -19.72 7.50
N SER A 309 -0.02 -20.67 8.41
CA SER A 309 -0.91 -21.01 9.53
C SER A 309 -1.13 -19.82 10.46
N THR A 310 -0.09 -19.09 10.80
CA THR A 310 -0.16 -17.87 11.63
C THR A 310 -1.00 -16.78 10.96
N LEU A 311 -0.73 -16.51 9.68
CA LEU A 311 -1.48 -15.51 8.90
C LEU A 311 -2.96 -15.86 8.82
N VAL A 312 -3.31 -17.12 8.52
CA VAL A 312 -4.72 -17.58 8.49
C VAL A 312 -5.36 -17.42 9.87
N SER A 313 -4.66 -17.79 10.94
CA SER A 313 -5.20 -17.70 12.30
C SER A 313 -5.45 -16.27 12.79
N ILE A 314 -4.77 -15.27 12.21
CA ILE A 314 -4.95 -13.87 12.58
C ILE A 314 -5.92 -13.17 11.61
N LEU A 315 -5.66 -13.30 10.30
CA LEU A 315 -6.35 -12.50 9.30
C LEU A 315 -7.76 -12.98 8.99
N PHE A 316 -8.02 -14.29 9.08
CA PHE A 316 -9.36 -14.81 8.79
C PHE A 316 -10.39 -14.30 9.81
N PRO A 317 -10.18 -14.44 11.14
CA PRO A 317 -11.07 -13.83 12.12
C PRO A 317 -11.07 -12.30 12.06
N ALA A 318 -9.91 -11.66 11.80
CA ALA A 318 -9.86 -10.22 11.63
C ALA A 318 -10.71 -9.75 10.44
N SER A 319 -10.69 -10.47 9.31
CA SER A 319 -11.53 -10.15 8.14
C SER A 319 -13.02 -10.23 8.50
N VAL A 320 -13.43 -11.30 9.16
CA VAL A 320 -14.85 -11.44 9.59
C VAL A 320 -15.22 -10.37 10.61
N GLY A 321 -14.35 -10.06 11.56
CA GLY A 321 -14.56 -8.98 12.52
C GLY A 321 -14.70 -7.61 11.87
N VAL A 322 -13.84 -7.27 10.90
CA VAL A 322 -13.95 -6.03 10.13
C VAL A 322 -15.24 -5.98 9.30
N ILE A 323 -15.66 -7.08 8.70
CA ILE A 323 -16.93 -7.13 7.95
C ILE A 323 -18.11 -6.85 8.88
N LEU A 324 -18.17 -7.50 10.04
CA LEU A 324 -19.28 -7.34 11.00
C LEU A 324 -19.30 -5.96 11.64
N LEU A 325 -18.14 -5.36 11.87
CA LEU A 325 -17.97 -4.04 12.49
C LEU A 325 -17.69 -2.93 11.47
N SER A 326 -17.86 -3.19 10.16
CA SER A 326 -17.47 -2.26 9.10
C SER A 326 -18.15 -0.89 9.22
N ARG A 327 -19.44 -0.86 9.54
CA ARG A 327 -20.16 0.40 9.77
C ARG A 327 -19.59 1.16 10.95
N GLN A 328 -19.37 0.48 12.10
CA GLN A 328 -18.80 1.09 13.30
C GLN A 328 -17.39 1.65 13.02
N VAL A 329 -16.57 0.90 12.29
CA VAL A 329 -15.22 1.35 11.88
C VAL A 329 -15.31 2.60 11.02
N VAL A 330 -16.15 2.61 9.99
CA VAL A 330 -16.33 3.76 9.09
C VAL A 330 -16.88 4.97 9.84
N VAL A 331 -17.91 4.79 10.67
CA VAL A 331 -18.50 5.87 11.46
C VAL A 331 -17.49 6.45 12.44
N CYS A 332 -16.82 5.63 13.22
CA CYS A 332 -15.84 6.11 14.20
C CYS A 332 -14.64 6.82 13.55
N MET A 333 -14.22 6.41 12.37
CA MET A 333 -13.08 7.01 11.70
C MET A 333 -13.43 8.24 10.85
N LEU A 334 -14.55 8.20 10.12
CA LEU A 334 -14.81 9.13 9.02
C LEU A 334 -16.08 9.95 9.18
N ALA A 335 -17.14 9.46 9.88
CA ALA A 335 -18.45 10.11 9.93
C ALA A 335 -18.44 11.39 10.78
N ARG A 336 -17.88 12.44 10.19
CA ARG A 336 -17.82 13.79 10.78
C ARG A 336 -17.99 14.83 9.67
N GLY A 337 -18.55 15.98 10.03
CA GLY A 337 -18.72 17.10 9.09
C GLY A 337 -19.53 16.73 7.85
N SER A 338 -18.93 16.82 6.69
CA SER A 338 -19.57 16.53 5.39
C SER A 338 -19.67 15.04 5.03
N PHE A 339 -19.20 14.12 5.89
CA PHE A 339 -19.29 12.68 5.65
C PHE A 339 -20.63 12.14 6.16
N ASP A 340 -21.64 12.23 5.33
CA ASP A 340 -23.04 11.89 5.60
C ASP A 340 -23.32 10.37 5.63
N GLU A 341 -24.57 10.00 5.87
CA GLU A 341 -25.01 8.61 5.95
C GLU A 341 -24.81 7.88 4.60
N THR A 342 -24.99 8.57 3.48
CA THR A 342 -24.73 7.99 2.14
C THR A 342 -23.26 7.66 1.96
N SER A 343 -22.38 8.55 2.41
CA SER A 343 -20.93 8.33 2.44
C SER A 343 -20.57 7.13 3.30
N VAL A 344 -21.21 6.99 4.49
CA VAL A 344 -21.02 5.84 5.39
C VAL A 344 -21.43 4.56 4.70
N GLN A 345 -22.62 4.53 4.07
CA GLN A 345 -23.11 3.31 3.41
C GLN A 345 -22.22 2.86 2.26
N MET A 346 -21.82 3.78 1.37
CA MET A 346 -20.95 3.49 0.22
C MET A 346 -19.57 2.98 0.68
N THR A 347 -18.97 3.65 1.67
CA THR A 347 -17.65 3.27 2.18
C THR A 347 -17.70 1.95 2.93
N THR A 348 -18.75 1.70 3.73
CA THR A 348 -18.97 0.42 4.43
C THR A 348 -19.13 -0.73 3.43
N ALA A 349 -19.91 -0.52 2.38
CA ALA A 349 -20.12 -1.50 1.32
C ALA A 349 -18.78 -1.88 0.64
N ALA A 350 -17.99 -0.89 0.24
CA ALA A 350 -16.70 -1.10 -0.35
C ALA A 350 -15.72 -1.81 0.63
N LEU A 351 -15.71 -1.41 1.90
CA LEU A 351 -14.86 -2.01 2.93
C LEU A 351 -15.19 -3.49 3.15
N CYS A 352 -16.47 -3.84 3.30
CA CYS A 352 -16.90 -5.23 3.42
C CYS A 352 -16.38 -6.07 2.26
N CYS A 353 -16.59 -5.60 1.03
CA CYS A 353 -16.21 -6.31 -0.18
C CYS A 353 -14.69 -6.46 -0.34
N TYR A 354 -13.89 -5.43 -0.02
CA TYR A 354 -12.43 -5.52 -0.02
C TYR A 354 -11.91 -6.48 1.06
N THR A 355 -12.55 -6.49 2.23
CA THR A 355 -12.10 -7.31 3.36
C THR A 355 -12.27 -8.81 3.13
N VAL A 356 -13.20 -9.24 2.26
CA VAL A 356 -13.32 -10.65 1.81
C VAL A 356 -11.99 -11.16 1.24
N GLY A 357 -11.27 -10.32 0.50
CA GLY A 357 -9.98 -10.66 -0.10
C GLY A 357 -8.78 -10.53 0.82
N LEU A 358 -8.91 -9.91 1.99
CA LEU A 358 -7.78 -9.48 2.84
C LEU A 358 -6.81 -10.63 3.19
N SER A 359 -7.35 -11.74 3.69
CA SER A 359 -6.54 -12.92 4.04
C SER A 359 -5.82 -13.52 2.84
N PHE A 360 -6.48 -13.55 1.69
CA PHE A 360 -5.91 -14.09 0.45
C PHE A 360 -4.84 -13.18 -0.15
N LEU A 361 -4.98 -11.86 -0.02
CA LEU A 361 -3.95 -10.89 -0.40
C LEU A 361 -2.65 -11.14 0.37
N ALA A 362 -2.74 -11.33 1.68
CA ALA A 362 -1.59 -11.62 2.53
C ALA A 362 -0.92 -12.97 2.19
N LEU A 363 -1.71 -14.00 1.94
CA LEU A 363 -1.19 -15.31 1.52
C LEU A 363 -0.55 -15.24 0.13
N ARG A 364 -1.15 -14.53 -0.80
CA ARG A 364 -0.58 -14.25 -2.12
C ARG A 364 0.81 -13.62 -1.99
N ASP A 365 0.92 -12.54 -1.19
CA ASP A 365 2.20 -11.84 -1.00
C ASP A 365 3.26 -12.76 -0.37
N THR A 366 2.83 -13.63 0.56
CA THR A 366 3.68 -14.67 1.15
C THR A 366 4.22 -15.63 0.09
N PHE A 367 3.35 -16.16 -0.78
CA PHE A 367 3.78 -17.11 -1.82
C PHE A 367 4.66 -16.45 -2.88
N VAL A 368 4.36 -15.21 -3.29
CA VAL A 368 5.21 -14.42 -4.20
C VAL A 368 6.63 -14.28 -3.65
N LYS A 369 6.79 -13.98 -2.35
CA LYS A 369 8.12 -13.87 -1.71
C LYS A 369 8.87 -15.21 -1.69
N VAL A 370 8.16 -16.33 -1.53
CA VAL A 370 8.78 -17.66 -1.62
C VAL A 370 9.25 -17.95 -3.05
N PHE A 371 8.47 -17.61 -4.08
CA PHE A 371 8.94 -17.69 -5.47
C PHE A 371 10.19 -16.86 -5.71
N TYR A 372 10.28 -15.66 -5.12
CA TYR A 372 11.47 -14.82 -5.22
C TYR A 372 12.67 -15.44 -4.50
N ALA A 373 12.47 -16.06 -3.34
CA ALA A 373 13.53 -16.78 -2.62
C ALA A 373 14.12 -17.93 -3.46
N TYR A 374 13.27 -18.63 -4.22
CA TYR A 374 13.69 -19.68 -5.17
C TYR A 374 14.19 -19.14 -6.51
N LYS A 375 14.34 -17.81 -6.68
CA LYS A 375 14.73 -17.15 -7.94
C LYS A 375 13.76 -17.44 -9.11
N MET A 376 12.52 -17.84 -8.82
CA MET A 376 11.48 -18.14 -9.82
C MET A 376 10.60 -16.91 -10.09
N THR A 377 11.21 -15.73 -10.26
CA THR A 377 10.52 -14.45 -10.44
C THR A 377 9.60 -14.44 -11.66
N GLY A 378 9.99 -15.11 -12.75
CA GLY A 378 9.19 -15.19 -13.98
C GLY A 378 7.82 -15.85 -13.78
N ILE A 379 7.70 -16.87 -12.88
CA ILE A 379 6.41 -17.50 -12.57
C ILE A 379 5.52 -16.51 -11.82
N ALA A 380 6.06 -15.86 -10.79
CA ALA A 380 5.32 -14.87 -10.02
C ALA A 380 4.84 -13.70 -10.89
N THR A 381 5.67 -13.21 -11.80
CA THR A 381 5.29 -12.13 -12.73
C THR A 381 4.20 -12.58 -13.72
N LYS A 382 4.35 -13.74 -14.36
CA LYS A 382 3.34 -14.26 -15.31
C LYS A 382 1.98 -14.48 -14.64
N THR A 383 1.97 -15.04 -13.43
CA THR A 383 0.72 -15.23 -12.67
C THR A 383 0.10 -13.91 -12.25
N SER A 384 0.91 -12.91 -11.87
CA SER A 384 0.41 -11.57 -11.55
C SER A 384 -0.25 -10.91 -12.77
N ILE A 385 0.36 -10.99 -13.95
CA ILE A 385 -0.19 -10.47 -15.21
C ILE A 385 -1.54 -11.15 -15.52
N ALA A 386 -1.58 -12.47 -15.49
CA ALA A 386 -2.81 -13.22 -15.75
C ALA A 386 -3.93 -12.85 -14.76
N THR A 387 -3.60 -12.70 -13.47
CA THR A 387 -4.59 -12.35 -12.44
C THR A 387 -5.09 -10.91 -12.60
N ILE A 388 -4.22 -9.96 -13.01
CA ILE A 388 -4.65 -8.59 -13.28
C ILE A 388 -5.62 -8.56 -14.47
N ALA A 389 -5.35 -9.32 -15.52
CA ALA A 389 -6.28 -9.46 -16.65
C ALA A 389 -7.64 -10.02 -16.20
N ILE A 390 -7.65 -11.07 -15.37
CA ILE A 390 -8.87 -11.61 -14.76
C ILE A 390 -9.57 -10.56 -13.89
N SER A 391 -8.83 -9.82 -13.07
CA SER A 391 -9.37 -8.75 -12.23
C SER A 391 -10.08 -7.69 -13.05
N ILE A 392 -9.46 -7.25 -14.14
CA ILE A 392 -10.02 -6.27 -15.06
C ILE A 392 -11.32 -6.79 -15.69
N ALA A 393 -11.31 -8.02 -16.22
CA ALA A 393 -12.49 -8.64 -16.81
C ALA A 393 -13.64 -8.74 -15.79
N MET A 394 -13.35 -9.18 -14.56
CA MET A 394 -14.34 -9.27 -13.48
C MET A 394 -14.90 -7.90 -13.08
N LYS A 395 -14.06 -6.85 -13.05
CA LYS A 395 -14.53 -5.48 -12.75
C LYS A 395 -15.51 -5.00 -13.80
N PHE A 396 -15.21 -5.18 -15.08
CA PHE A 396 -16.16 -4.84 -16.16
C PHE A 396 -17.46 -5.62 -16.07
N LEU A 397 -17.39 -6.91 -15.72
CA LEU A 397 -18.57 -7.77 -15.61
C LEU A 397 -19.43 -7.40 -14.40
N LEU A 398 -18.80 -7.12 -13.24
CA LEU A 398 -19.50 -6.93 -11.97
C LEU A 398 -19.84 -5.45 -11.68
N SER A 399 -19.20 -4.49 -12.32
CA SER A 399 -19.44 -3.06 -12.07
C SER A 399 -20.86 -2.64 -12.44
N LYS A 400 -21.38 -3.12 -13.56
CA LYS A 400 -22.75 -2.76 -14.02
C LYS A 400 -23.85 -3.28 -13.10
N PRO A 401 -23.92 -4.60 -12.73
CA PRO A 401 -25.00 -5.11 -11.90
C PRO A 401 -24.83 -4.78 -10.41
N LEU A 402 -23.61 -4.64 -9.90
CA LEU A 402 -23.34 -4.52 -8.46
C LEU A 402 -22.71 -3.18 -8.07
N GLY A 403 -22.42 -2.27 -9.00
CA GLY A 403 -21.85 -0.97 -8.71
C GLY A 403 -20.55 -1.05 -7.90
N ILE A 404 -20.46 -0.30 -6.80
CA ILE A 404 -19.31 -0.26 -5.89
C ILE A 404 -18.99 -1.65 -5.32
N TYR A 405 -20.02 -2.43 -4.94
CA TYR A 405 -19.85 -3.80 -4.46
C TYR A 405 -19.14 -4.67 -5.50
N GLY A 406 -19.53 -4.55 -6.77
CA GLY A 406 -18.94 -5.34 -7.86
C GLY A 406 -17.47 -5.05 -8.08
N LEU A 407 -17.07 -3.78 -8.03
CA LEU A 407 -15.67 -3.38 -8.19
C LEU A 407 -14.78 -3.89 -7.05
N ALA A 408 -15.24 -3.74 -5.80
CA ALA A 408 -14.51 -4.18 -4.63
C ALA A 408 -14.44 -5.72 -4.55
N LEU A 409 -15.55 -6.44 -4.85
CA LEU A 409 -15.59 -7.89 -4.91
C LEU A 409 -14.70 -8.46 -6.01
N ALA A 410 -14.64 -7.85 -7.19
CA ALA A 410 -13.77 -8.29 -8.27
C ALA A 410 -12.29 -8.29 -7.83
N THR A 411 -11.88 -7.30 -7.05
CA THR A 411 -10.54 -7.24 -6.45
C THR A 411 -10.31 -8.40 -5.47
N SER A 412 -11.29 -8.69 -4.62
CA SER A 412 -11.23 -9.80 -3.65
C SER A 412 -11.20 -11.16 -4.34
N PHE A 413 -12.06 -11.40 -5.32
CA PHE A 413 -12.07 -12.66 -6.08
C PHE A 413 -10.77 -12.87 -6.86
N SER A 414 -10.24 -11.81 -7.47
CA SER A 414 -8.95 -11.92 -8.16
C SER A 414 -7.81 -12.26 -7.20
N ALA A 415 -7.83 -11.75 -5.97
CA ALA A 415 -6.86 -12.10 -4.93
C ALA A 415 -6.98 -13.57 -4.50
N ILE A 416 -8.20 -14.10 -4.39
CA ILE A 416 -8.48 -15.51 -4.09
C ILE A 416 -7.92 -16.40 -5.21
N ILE A 417 -8.25 -16.10 -6.47
CA ILE A 417 -7.77 -16.86 -7.64
C ILE A 417 -6.25 -16.84 -7.69
N HIS A 418 -5.61 -15.67 -7.51
CA HIS A 418 -4.15 -15.53 -7.51
C HIS A 418 -3.50 -16.35 -6.39
N CYS A 419 -4.02 -16.27 -5.18
CA CYS A 419 -3.53 -17.04 -4.04
C CYS A 419 -3.57 -18.54 -4.30
N ILE A 420 -4.71 -19.06 -4.80
CA ILE A 420 -4.87 -20.48 -5.12
C ILE A 420 -3.92 -20.90 -6.25
N THR A 421 -3.81 -20.11 -7.31
CA THR A 421 -2.91 -20.38 -8.44
C THR A 421 -1.47 -20.45 -7.98
N LEU A 422 -1.01 -19.48 -7.19
CA LEU A 422 0.37 -19.49 -6.64
C LEU A 422 0.61 -20.69 -5.73
N TYR A 423 -0.35 -21.04 -4.87
CA TYR A 423 -0.24 -22.21 -4.00
C TYR A 423 -0.09 -23.51 -4.81
N ILE A 424 -0.91 -23.70 -5.84
CA ILE A 424 -0.84 -24.89 -6.73
C ILE A 424 0.50 -24.96 -7.44
N LEU A 425 0.95 -23.84 -8.03
CA LEU A 425 2.22 -23.78 -8.73
C LEU A 425 3.41 -23.99 -7.80
N LEU A 426 3.37 -23.43 -6.60
CA LEU A 426 4.41 -23.63 -5.59
C LEU A 426 4.48 -25.10 -5.18
N ARG A 427 3.32 -25.73 -4.91
CA ARG A 427 3.25 -27.17 -4.61
C ARG A 427 3.81 -28.04 -5.76
N LYS A 428 3.55 -27.68 -7.01
CA LYS A 428 4.11 -28.40 -8.18
C LYS A 428 5.64 -28.26 -8.28
N LYS A 429 6.19 -27.10 -7.89
CA LYS A 429 7.62 -26.79 -8.02
C LYS A 429 8.49 -27.29 -6.87
N ILE A 430 8.01 -27.16 -5.63
CA ILE A 430 8.80 -27.53 -4.45
C ILE A 430 8.27 -28.76 -3.71
N GLY A 431 7.17 -29.36 -4.21
CA GLY A 431 6.59 -30.59 -3.65
C GLY A 431 5.56 -30.31 -2.53
N ALA A 432 5.24 -31.34 -1.77
CA ALA A 432 4.18 -31.26 -0.75
C ALA A 432 4.45 -30.18 0.30
N LEU A 433 3.43 -29.32 0.53
CA LEU A 433 3.46 -28.17 1.45
C LEU A 433 2.67 -28.42 2.76
N GLY A 434 2.36 -29.68 3.07
CA GLY A 434 1.55 -30.00 4.26
C GLY A 434 0.08 -29.60 4.13
N THR A 435 -0.50 -29.71 2.92
CA THR A 435 -1.87 -29.28 2.61
C THR A 435 -2.93 -29.83 3.58
N LYS A 436 -2.85 -31.13 3.98
CA LYS A 436 -3.78 -31.73 4.94
C LYS A 436 -3.73 -31.01 6.31
N LYS A 437 -2.51 -30.70 6.77
CA LYS A 437 -2.29 -29.98 8.04
C LYS A 437 -2.82 -28.53 7.94
N LEU A 438 -2.54 -27.86 6.84
CA LEU A 438 -3.04 -26.50 6.59
C LEU A 438 -4.57 -26.48 6.55
N LEU A 439 -5.21 -27.41 5.83
CA LEU A 439 -6.67 -27.51 5.75
C LEU A 439 -7.30 -27.76 7.13
N SER A 440 -6.71 -28.66 7.93
CA SER A 440 -7.17 -28.87 9.31
C SER A 440 -7.09 -27.60 10.17
N ILE A 441 -6.07 -26.78 9.98
CA ILE A 441 -5.94 -25.49 10.69
C ILE A 441 -7.02 -24.52 10.18
N ILE A 442 -7.21 -24.41 8.87
CA ILE A 442 -8.24 -23.55 8.28
C ILE A 442 -9.64 -23.90 8.82
N VAL A 443 -9.98 -25.18 8.89
CA VAL A 443 -11.29 -25.63 9.43
C VAL A 443 -11.43 -25.23 10.90
N ARG A 444 -10.43 -25.45 11.73
CA ARG A 444 -10.45 -25.06 13.16
C ARG A 444 -10.59 -23.54 13.32
N VAL A 445 -9.84 -22.76 12.52
CA VAL A 445 -9.94 -21.30 12.50
C VAL A 445 -11.32 -20.87 12.06
N ALA A 446 -11.88 -21.48 11.01
CA ALA A 446 -13.22 -21.15 10.53
C ALA A 446 -14.30 -21.39 11.60
N ILE A 447 -14.26 -22.54 12.28
CA ILE A 447 -15.19 -22.85 13.38
C ILE A 447 -15.04 -21.82 14.51
N SER A 448 -13.81 -21.55 14.95
CA SER A 448 -13.54 -20.53 16.00
C SER A 448 -14.06 -19.15 15.59
N THR A 449 -13.94 -18.80 14.30
CA THR A 449 -14.41 -17.53 13.75
C THR A 449 -15.94 -17.44 13.71
N VAL A 450 -16.64 -18.55 13.48
CA VAL A 450 -18.11 -18.56 13.56
C VAL A 450 -18.59 -18.25 14.98
N PHE A 451 -17.96 -18.86 16.01
CA PHE A 451 -18.29 -18.52 17.40
C PHE A 451 -17.93 -17.06 17.73
N MET A 452 -16.80 -16.58 17.25
CA MET A 452 -16.42 -15.16 17.36
C MET A 452 -17.47 -14.26 16.74
N ALA A 453 -17.95 -14.60 15.54
CA ALA A 453 -18.99 -13.82 14.85
C ALA A 453 -20.28 -13.76 15.67
N GLY A 454 -20.70 -14.90 16.25
CA GLY A 454 -21.83 -14.94 17.18
C GLY A 454 -21.65 -14.03 18.40
N GLY A 455 -20.45 -14.02 18.99
CA GLY A 455 -20.12 -13.13 20.11
C GLY A 455 -20.15 -11.65 19.72
N VAL A 456 -19.62 -11.29 18.55
CA VAL A 456 -19.67 -9.92 18.03
C VAL A 456 -21.11 -9.48 17.76
N LEU A 457 -21.91 -10.31 17.08
CA LEU A 457 -23.31 -10.00 16.78
C LEU A 457 -24.15 -9.88 18.06
N GLY A 458 -23.96 -10.78 19.04
CA GLY A 458 -24.58 -10.67 20.34
C GLY A 458 -24.23 -9.35 21.04
N THR A 459 -22.97 -8.96 21.04
CA THR A 459 -22.54 -7.68 21.61
C THR A 459 -23.20 -6.50 20.90
N LEU A 460 -23.24 -6.51 19.56
CA LEU A 460 -23.89 -5.45 18.78
C LEU A 460 -25.40 -5.35 19.08
N TYR A 461 -26.06 -6.49 19.34
CA TYR A 461 -27.47 -6.53 19.72
C TYR A 461 -27.70 -5.90 21.11
N PHE A 462 -26.90 -6.29 22.12
CA PHE A 462 -27.02 -5.73 23.47
C PHE A 462 -26.57 -4.28 23.59
N THR A 463 -25.78 -3.78 22.66
CA THR A 463 -25.29 -2.41 22.62
C THR A 463 -25.97 -1.55 21.56
N ALA A 464 -27.18 -1.93 21.09
CA ALA A 464 -27.87 -1.25 19.98
C ALA A 464 -28.05 0.25 20.23
N ASP A 465 -28.37 0.64 21.46
CA ASP A 465 -28.61 2.04 21.87
C ASP A 465 -27.35 2.79 22.31
N ALA A 466 -26.18 2.12 22.30
CA ALA A 466 -24.92 2.74 22.72
C ALA A 466 -24.26 3.53 21.58
N PRO A 467 -23.45 4.55 21.89
CA PRO A 467 -22.63 5.24 20.90
C PRO A 467 -21.78 4.27 20.07
N GLU A 468 -21.60 4.56 18.78
CA GLU A 468 -20.90 3.65 17.83
C GLU A 468 -19.48 3.29 18.28
N ILE A 469 -18.78 4.19 18.99
CA ILE A 469 -17.45 3.92 19.54
C ILE A 469 -17.50 2.82 20.62
N ILE A 470 -18.54 2.82 21.47
CA ILE A 470 -18.73 1.80 22.51
C ILE A 470 -19.06 0.47 21.84
N ARG A 471 -19.93 0.48 20.83
CA ARG A 471 -20.28 -0.68 20.01
C ARG A 471 -19.06 -1.29 19.34
N LEU A 472 -18.18 -0.45 18.77
CA LEU A 472 -16.93 -0.87 18.17
C LEU A 472 -15.98 -1.51 19.19
N VAL A 473 -15.69 -0.82 20.30
CA VAL A 473 -14.77 -1.31 21.34
C VAL A 473 -15.27 -2.59 21.99
N ALA A 474 -16.56 -2.63 22.33
CA ALA A 474 -17.19 -3.81 22.93
C ALA A 474 -17.21 -5.00 21.92
N GLY A 475 -17.55 -4.74 20.65
CA GLY A 475 -17.55 -5.76 19.61
C GLY A 475 -16.16 -6.33 19.33
N VAL A 476 -15.13 -5.48 19.24
CA VAL A 476 -13.72 -5.91 19.09
C VAL A 476 -13.28 -6.69 20.31
N GLY A 477 -13.58 -6.20 21.54
CA GLY A 477 -13.23 -6.87 22.79
C GLY A 477 -13.87 -8.26 22.90
N ALA A 478 -15.18 -8.35 22.68
CA ALA A 478 -15.91 -9.62 22.68
C ALA A 478 -15.37 -10.58 21.60
N GLY A 479 -15.14 -10.07 20.40
CA GLY A 479 -14.55 -10.87 19.32
C GLY A 479 -13.19 -11.45 19.68
N MET A 480 -12.29 -10.65 20.26
CA MET A 480 -10.97 -11.12 20.70
C MET A 480 -11.06 -12.18 21.79
N VAL A 481 -11.91 -11.97 22.80
CA VAL A 481 -12.07 -12.90 23.93
C VAL A 481 -12.66 -14.23 23.45
N VAL A 482 -13.75 -14.18 22.69
CA VAL A 482 -14.42 -15.39 22.18
C VAL A 482 -13.50 -16.13 21.21
N TYR A 483 -12.83 -15.43 20.28
CA TYR A 483 -11.88 -16.07 19.38
C TYR A 483 -10.72 -16.73 20.14
N ALA A 484 -10.12 -16.03 21.10
CA ALA A 484 -9.04 -16.59 21.91
C ALA A 484 -9.48 -17.86 22.64
N LEU A 485 -10.66 -17.85 23.28
CA LEU A 485 -11.22 -19.01 23.98
C LEU A 485 -11.34 -20.22 23.05
N PHE A 486 -11.99 -20.06 21.89
CA PHE A 486 -12.16 -21.15 20.95
C PHE A 486 -10.87 -21.56 20.24
N ALA A 487 -9.93 -20.63 20.02
CA ALA A 487 -8.61 -20.94 19.51
C ALA A 487 -7.81 -21.84 20.46
N PHE A 488 -7.99 -21.68 21.78
CA PHE A 488 -7.44 -22.61 22.80
C PHE A 488 -8.15 -23.95 22.78
N ILE A 489 -9.48 -23.99 22.76
CA ILE A 489 -10.27 -25.22 22.75
C ILE A 489 -9.90 -26.10 21.53
N PHE A 490 -9.83 -25.51 20.35
CA PHE A 490 -9.49 -26.23 19.12
C PHE A 490 -7.98 -26.38 18.87
N LYS A 491 -7.14 -25.99 19.84
CA LYS A 491 -5.68 -26.16 19.79
C LYS A 491 -5.08 -25.58 18.52
N ILE A 492 -5.47 -24.35 18.16
CA ILE A 492 -4.90 -23.64 17.02
C ILE A 492 -3.40 -23.38 17.30
N PRO A 493 -2.48 -23.60 16.33
CA PRO A 493 -1.03 -23.51 16.58
C PRO A 493 -0.58 -22.17 17.15
N LEU A 494 -1.20 -21.07 16.75
CA LEU A 494 -0.91 -19.73 17.26
C LEU A 494 -1.21 -19.63 18.77
N ALA A 495 -2.36 -20.13 19.23
CA ALA A 495 -2.72 -20.11 20.65
C ALA A 495 -1.76 -20.96 21.49
N GLN A 496 -1.32 -22.11 20.97
CA GLN A 496 -0.33 -22.95 21.63
C GLN A 496 1.04 -22.26 21.73
N GLN A 497 1.49 -21.55 20.70
CA GLN A 497 2.74 -20.76 20.72
C GLN A 497 2.70 -19.67 21.79
N VAL A 498 1.60 -18.91 21.87
CA VAL A 498 1.42 -17.86 22.89
C VAL A 498 1.50 -18.47 24.30
N CYS A 499 0.79 -19.57 24.55
CA CYS A 499 0.88 -20.30 25.83
C CYS A 499 2.30 -20.73 26.19
N SER A 500 3.05 -21.26 25.22
CA SER A 500 4.42 -21.72 25.46
C SER A 500 5.36 -20.55 25.83
N ILE A 501 5.17 -19.37 25.23
CA ILE A 501 5.94 -18.17 25.53
C ILE A 501 5.64 -17.68 26.95
N ILE A 502 4.35 -17.63 27.33
CA ILE A 502 3.93 -17.21 28.68
C ILE A 502 4.48 -18.16 29.75
N LYS A 503 4.36 -19.48 29.54
CA LYS A 503 4.92 -20.48 30.46
C LYS A 503 6.43 -20.38 30.62
N LYS A 504 7.15 -20.10 29.53
CA LYS A 504 8.61 -19.93 29.56
C LYS A 504 9.04 -18.66 30.29
N LYS A 505 8.24 -17.59 30.19
CA LYS A 505 8.51 -16.32 30.90
C LYS A 505 8.29 -16.47 32.41
N ASN A 506 7.23 -17.15 32.83
CA ASN A 506 6.98 -17.40 34.26
C ASN A 506 8.06 -18.30 34.89
N ARG A 507 8.59 -19.31 34.15
CA ARG A 507 9.68 -20.17 34.61
C ARG A 507 11.04 -19.46 34.76
N ASN A 508 11.22 -18.32 34.10
CA ASN A 508 12.45 -17.50 34.20
C ASN A 508 12.33 -16.39 35.30
N HIS A 509 11.20 -16.30 35.97
CA HIS A 509 10.93 -15.35 37.08
C HIS A 509 10.77 -16.10 38.42
N GLU A 510 10.69 -17.44 38.44
CA GLU A 510 10.90 -18.35 39.56
C GLU A 510 12.37 -18.79 39.60
#